data_025a6ae9f77e3f35cf0b1c449a64281b
#
_entry.id   025a6ae9f77e3f35cf0b1c449a64281b
#
_cell.length_a   1.000
_cell.length_b   1.000
_cell.length_c   1.000
_cell.angle_alpha   90.00
_cell.angle_beta   90.00
_cell.angle_gamma   90.00
#
_symmetry.space_group_name_H-M   'P 1'
#
loop_
_entity.id
_entity.type
_entity.pdbx_description
1 polymer ?
#
loop_
_entity_poly.entity_id
_entity_poly.type
_entity_poly.pdbx_seq_one_letter_code
_entity_poly.pdbx_strand_id
1 'polypeptide(L)'
;PLTADEDIDTAALKRLIEFLNTKKIGGHWVLGTGSEDMNLSFDKRLKAARAACEANAGKTPLILGAGFFALEDIFNFIEETKQLEFDAYHVMPYNPKLSLDRVDWFYRHIAVYCPKPLWMYISGNWSRSVTPEFVANLKPHPNIAGFKFSNQNTAAVTEVAGMADEQFQVITAVASQLHACLCMGSKGHTSSLSCCIPEPMIDIYELFLQHKIDESLAAQHILNAFLHELSKNTKKDNFLWAADEKYILKLR
;
A
#
# COMPACT_ATOMS: atom_id res chain seq x y z
N PRO A 1 3.55 -0.35 -14.86
CA PRO A 1 4.18 -0.71 -16.14
C PRO A 1 4.81 0.51 -16.82
N LEU A 2 5.98 0.30 -17.49
CA LEU A 2 6.66 1.31 -18.28
C LEU A 2 6.83 0.81 -19.73
N THR A 3 6.85 1.74 -20.66
CA THR A 3 7.27 1.51 -22.06
C THR A 3 8.80 1.34 -22.14
N ALA A 4 9.30 0.98 -23.33
CA ALA A 4 10.75 0.90 -23.57
C ALA A 4 11.47 2.26 -23.40
N ASP A 5 10.74 3.37 -23.60
CA ASP A 5 11.22 4.74 -23.41
C ASP A 5 11.00 5.25 -21.97
N GLU A 6 10.76 4.34 -21.03
CA GLU A 6 10.56 4.62 -19.60
C GLU A 6 9.34 5.52 -19.29
N ASP A 7 8.39 5.67 -20.20
CA ASP A 7 7.12 6.36 -19.92
C ASP A 7 6.09 5.38 -19.33
N ILE A 8 5.01 5.91 -18.73
CA ILE A 8 3.92 5.08 -18.22
C ILE A 8 3.21 4.37 -19.37
N ASP A 9 3.24 3.04 -19.37
CA ASP A 9 2.40 2.22 -20.23
C ASP A 9 0.97 2.18 -19.68
N THR A 10 0.18 3.17 -20.05
CA THR A 10 -1.20 3.31 -19.57
C THR A 10 -2.09 2.15 -20.03
N ALA A 11 -1.83 1.56 -21.19
CA ALA A 11 -2.60 0.42 -21.68
C ALA A 11 -2.34 -0.84 -20.84
N ALA A 12 -1.07 -1.12 -20.50
CA ALA A 12 -0.72 -2.21 -19.61
C ALA A 12 -1.22 -1.97 -18.18
N LEU A 13 -1.16 -0.72 -17.69
CA LEU A 13 -1.69 -0.38 -16.37
C LEU A 13 -3.21 -0.60 -16.31
N LYS A 14 -3.96 -0.17 -17.33
CA LYS A 14 -5.41 -0.41 -17.42
C LYS A 14 -5.73 -1.90 -17.41
N ARG A 15 -5.06 -2.71 -18.23
CA ARG A 15 -5.24 -4.17 -18.22
C ARG A 15 -4.97 -4.79 -16.83
N LEU A 16 -3.95 -4.30 -16.12
CA LEU A 16 -3.63 -4.76 -14.78
C LEU A 16 -4.75 -4.43 -13.77
N ILE A 17 -5.24 -3.20 -13.76
CA ILE A 17 -6.35 -2.79 -12.89
C ILE A 17 -7.62 -3.59 -13.22
N GLU A 18 -7.97 -3.72 -14.50
CA GLU A 18 -9.13 -4.51 -14.94
C GLU A 18 -9.00 -5.98 -14.52
N PHE A 19 -7.82 -6.59 -14.69
CA PHE A 19 -7.54 -7.93 -14.20
C PHE A 19 -7.74 -8.05 -12.69
N LEU A 20 -7.18 -7.13 -11.90
CA LEU A 20 -7.33 -7.14 -10.44
C LEU A 20 -8.78 -6.93 -10.02
N ASN A 21 -9.56 -6.14 -10.73
CA ASN A 21 -11.00 -5.97 -10.50
C ASN A 21 -11.82 -7.26 -10.73
N THR A 22 -11.27 -8.27 -11.43
CA THR A 22 -11.89 -9.60 -11.52
C THR A 22 -11.61 -10.50 -10.30
N LYS A 23 -10.73 -10.06 -9.40
CA LYS A 23 -10.34 -10.82 -8.20
C LYS A 23 -11.09 -10.33 -6.96
N LYS A 24 -11.12 -11.16 -5.94
CA LYS A 24 -11.74 -10.81 -4.65
C LYS A 24 -10.80 -9.95 -3.79
N ILE A 25 -10.31 -8.84 -4.34
CA ILE A 25 -9.47 -7.88 -3.60
C ILE A 25 -10.34 -6.87 -2.86
N GLY A 26 -9.85 -6.39 -1.71
CA GLY A 26 -10.53 -5.35 -0.92
C GLY A 26 -10.35 -3.93 -1.45
N GLY A 27 -9.35 -3.69 -2.31
CA GLY A 27 -9.06 -2.37 -2.86
C GLY A 27 -7.72 -2.30 -3.57
N HIS A 28 -7.49 -1.15 -4.21
CA HIS A 28 -6.22 -0.79 -4.85
C HIS A 28 -5.45 0.21 -4.00
N TRP A 29 -4.16 -0.05 -3.79
CA TRP A 29 -3.20 0.86 -3.20
C TRP A 29 -2.23 1.33 -4.28
N VAL A 30 -2.52 2.47 -4.90
CA VAL A 30 -1.83 2.97 -6.10
C VAL A 30 -0.73 3.97 -5.73
N LEU A 31 0.40 3.95 -6.43
CA LEU A 31 1.54 4.84 -6.21
C LEU A 31 2.12 4.75 -4.78
N GLY A 32 2.35 3.54 -4.30
CA GLY A 32 3.12 3.29 -3.08
C GLY A 32 4.55 2.87 -3.38
N THR A 33 5.38 2.70 -2.35
CA THR A 33 6.81 2.33 -2.49
C THR A 33 7.02 1.04 -3.27
N GLY A 34 6.09 0.08 -3.19
CA GLY A 34 6.12 -1.14 -4.00
C GLY A 34 5.94 -0.90 -5.50
N SER A 35 5.37 0.23 -5.88
CA SER A 35 5.23 0.66 -7.27
C SER A 35 6.45 1.42 -7.79
N GLU A 36 7.53 1.54 -7.00
CA GLU A 36 8.69 2.36 -7.31
C GLU A 36 8.31 3.82 -7.65
N ASP A 37 7.26 4.33 -6.99
CA ASP A 37 6.69 5.65 -7.25
C ASP A 37 7.73 6.78 -7.10
N MET A 38 8.72 6.60 -6.21
CA MET A 38 9.80 7.55 -6.00
C MET A 38 10.73 7.73 -7.22
N ASN A 39 10.74 6.77 -8.14
CA ASN A 39 11.53 6.82 -9.37
C ASN A 39 10.76 7.50 -10.52
N LEU A 40 9.51 7.88 -10.30
CA LEU A 40 8.67 8.54 -11.29
C LEU A 40 8.65 10.06 -11.09
N SER A 41 8.77 10.81 -12.18
CA SER A 41 8.53 12.25 -12.15
C SER A 41 7.08 12.57 -11.75
N PHE A 42 6.84 13.83 -11.39
CA PHE A 42 5.49 14.33 -11.06
C PHE A 42 4.49 14.01 -12.19
N ASP A 43 4.83 14.32 -13.44
CA ASP A 43 3.96 14.10 -14.60
C ASP A 43 3.68 12.63 -14.86
N LYS A 44 4.68 11.75 -14.70
CA LYS A 44 4.49 10.29 -14.83
C LYS A 44 3.58 9.74 -13.73
N ARG A 45 3.70 10.24 -12.50
CA ARG A 45 2.80 9.85 -11.40
C ARG A 45 1.38 10.33 -11.66
N LEU A 46 1.21 11.56 -12.16
CA LEU A 46 -0.10 12.09 -12.54
C LEU A 46 -0.73 11.28 -13.68
N LYS A 47 0.06 10.92 -14.70
CA LYS A 47 -0.37 10.05 -15.81
C LYS A 47 -0.82 8.66 -15.31
N ALA A 48 -0.05 8.06 -14.39
CA ALA A 48 -0.40 6.78 -13.77
C ALA A 48 -1.69 6.87 -12.93
N ALA A 49 -1.84 7.93 -12.13
CA ALA A 49 -3.03 8.17 -11.33
C ALA A 49 -4.30 8.25 -12.21
N ARG A 50 -4.26 9.08 -13.26
CA ARG A 50 -5.38 9.23 -14.20
C ARG A 50 -5.74 7.89 -14.86
N ALA A 51 -4.74 7.15 -15.35
CA ALA A 51 -4.98 5.86 -15.99
C ALA A 51 -5.54 4.81 -15.02
N ALA A 52 -5.08 4.78 -13.76
CA ALA A 52 -5.58 3.85 -12.75
C ALA A 52 -7.03 4.16 -12.35
N CYS A 53 -7.36 5.43 -12.09
CA CYS A 53 -8.71 5.85 -11.75
C CYS A 53 -9.69 5.57 -12.91
N GLU A 54 -9.31 5.90 -14.14
CA GLU A 54 -10.12 5.61 -15.34
C GLU A 54 -10.39 4.11 -15.52
N ALA A 55 -9.36 3.27 -15.34
CA ALA A 55 -9.52 1.82 -15.48
C ALA A 55 -10.34 1.19 -14.36
N ASN A 56 -10.21 1.72 -13.13
CA ASN A 56 -10.99 1.25 -11.99
C ASN A 56 -12.47 1.63 -12.13
N ALA A 57 -12.77 2.83 -12.59
CA ALA A 57 -14.14 3.33 -12.79
C ALA A 57 -15.07 3.05 -11.60
N GLY A 58 -14.59 3.29 -10.39
CA GLY A 58 -15.35 3.10 -9.15
C GLY A 58 -15.70 1.65 -8.78
N LYS A 59 -15.18 0.64 -9.49
CA LYS A 59 -15.55 -0.78 -9.29
C LYS A 59 -15.03 -1.33 -7.96
N THR A 60 -13.87 -0.87 -7.51
CA THR A 60 -13.18 -1.36 -6.32
C THR A 60 -12.61 -0.17 -5.57
N PRO A 61 -12.64 -0.12 -4.22
CA PRO A 61 -12.03 0.96 -3.47
C PRO A 61 -10.59 1.25 -3.93
N LEU A 62 -10.27 2.52 -4.16
CA LEU A 62 -8.96 2.95 -4.62
C LEU A 62 -8.38 4.03 -3.72
N ILE A 63 -7.19 3.77 -3.18
CA ILE A 63 -6.43 4.70 -2.36
C ILE A 63 -5.21 5.16 -3.18
N LEU A 64 -5.15 6.48 -3.46
CA LEU A 64 -4.16 7.08 -4.34
C LEU A 64 -2.98 7.67 -3.57
N GLY A 65 -1.76 7.34 -3.94
CA GLY A 65 -0.56 7.86 -3.34
C GLY A 65 -0.21 9.28 -3.77
N ALA A 66 -0.16 10.18 -2.80
CA ALA A 66 0.26 11.57 -2.97
C ALA A 66 1.56 11.89 -2.20
N GLY A 67 2.35 10.89 -1.85
CA GLY A 67 3.62 11.09 -1.14
C GLY A 67 4.74 11.59 -2.06
N PHE A 68 5.34 12.73 -1.74
CA PHE A 68 6.52 13.30 -2.39
C PHE A 68 7.51 13.76 -1.32
N PHE A 69 8.77 14.02 -1.70
CA PHE A 69 9.75 14.62 -0.80
C PHE A 69 9.41 16.08 -0.48
N ALA A 70 9.02 16.84 -1.50
CA ALA A 70 8.60 18.22 -1.32
C ALA A 70 7.12 18.30 -0.95
N LEU A 71 6.81 19.07 0.10
CA LEU A 71 5.42 19.27 0.54
C LEU A 71 4.59 19.98 -0.52
N GLU A 72 5.20 20.90 -1.26
CA GLU A 72 4.56 21.60 -2.38
C GLU A 72 4.08 20.64 -3.47
N ASP A 73 4.88 19.63 -3.80
CA ASP A 73 4.50 18.61 -4.79
C ASP A 73 3.31 17.76 -4.29
N ILE A 74 3.23 17.51 -2.97
CA ILE A 74 2.07 16.83 -2.38
C ILE A 74 0.80 17.64 -2.65
N PHE A 75 0.82 18.93 -2.35
CA PHE A 75 -0.34 19.80 -2.55
C PHE A 75 -0.70 19.96 -4.03
N ASN A 76 0.29 20.17 -4.89
CA ASN A 76 0.08 20.26 -6.33
C ASN A 76 -0.54 18.98 -6.89
N PHE A 77 -0.06 17.82 -6.42
CA PHE A 77 -0.61 16.53 -6.87
C PHE A 77 -2.05 16.32 -6.39
N ILE A 78 -2.37 16.72 -5.17
CA ILE A 78 -3.74 16.69 -4.64
C ILE A 78 -4.64 17.60 -5.48
N GLU A 79 -4.21 18.82 -5.80
CA GLU A 79 -4.98 19.73 -6.65
C GLU A 79 -5.25 19.16 -8.05
N GLU A 80 -4.25 18.55 -8.67
CA GLU A 80 -4.35 17.95 -10.02
C GLU A 80 -5.21 16.69 -10.06
N THR A 81 -5.40 16.01 -8.93
CA THR A 81 -6.08 14.72 -8.87
C THR A 81 -7.41 14.74 -8.12
N LYS A 82 -7.75 15.81 -7.41
CA LYS A 82 -8.94 15.88 -6.54
C LYS A 82 -10.28 15.58 -7.23
N GLN A 83 -10.37 15.80 -8.55
CA GLN A 83 -11.57 15.54 -9.35
C GLN A 83 -11.61 14.12 -9.94
N LEU A 84 -10.55 13.32 -9.77
CA LEU A 84 -10.56 11.94 -10.23
C LEU A 84 -11.44 11.07 -9.34
N GLU A 85 -11.95 9.98 -9.90
CA GLU A 85 -12.80 9.03 -9.18
C GLU A 85 -11.93 8.03 -8.39
N PHE A 86 -11.78 8.27 -7.10
CA PHE A 86 -11.14 7.39 -6.11
C PHE A 86 -11.59 7.77 -4.70
N ASP A 87 -11.29 6.93 -3.68
CA ASP A 87 -11.92 7.03 -2.37
C ASP A 87 -11.08 7.82 -1.36
N ALA A 88 -9.76 7.65 -1.35
CA ALA A 88 -8.88 8.26 -0.36
C ALA A 88 -7.48 8.51 -0.92
N TYR A 89 -6.75 9.42 -0.27
CA TYR A 89 -5.31 9.56 -0.49
C TYR A 89 -4.52 8.76 0.54
N HIS A 90 -3.31 8.37 0.19
CA HIS A 90 -2.29 8.01 1.16
C HIS A 90 -1.04 8.85 1.01
N VAL A 91 -0.38 9.15 2.10
CA VAL A 91 0.90 9.86 2.10
C VAL A 91 1.88 9.22 3.08
N MET A 92 3.15 9.26 2.72
CA MET A 92 4.26 8.87 3.58
C MET A 92 5.24 10.04 3.70
N PRO A 93 5.69 10.41 4.92
CA PRO A 93 6.75 11.39 5.10
C PRO A 93 8.10 10.76 4.74
N TYR A 94 8.54 10.90 3.50
CA TYR A 94 9.78 10.30 2.97
C TYR A 94 11.05 10.92 3.57
N ASN A 95 11.18 10.86 4.89
CA ASN A 95 12.38 11.28 5.60
C ASN A 95 12.47 10.59 6.97
N PRO A 96 13.29 9.53 7.12
CA PRO A 96 13.41 8.79 8.37
C PRO A 96 14.07 9.60 9.51
N LYS A 97 14.65 10.76 9.22
CA LYS A 97 15.30 11.62 10.21
C LYS A 97 14.36 12.65 10.84
N LEU A 98 13.11 12.73 10.40
CA LEU A 98 12.13 13.64 11.01
C LEU A 98 11.89 13.28 12.49
N SER A 99 11.66 14.27 13.34
CA SER A 99 11.15 14.04 14.69
C SER A 99 9.69 13.59 14.64
N LEU A 100 9.19 12.95 15.70
CA LEU A 100 7.78 12.55 15.78
C LEU A 100 6.84 13.78 15.72
N ASP A 101 7.21 14.90 16.35
CA ASP A 101 6.44 16.14 16.28
C ASP A 101 6.33 16.67 14.85
N ARG A 102 7.41 16.52 14.06
CA ARG A 102 7.38 16.93 12.65
C ARG A 102 6.55 16.00 11.79
N VAL A 103 6.52 14.71 12.10
CA VAL A 103 5.65 13.73 11.43
C VAL A 103 4.18 13.96 11.82
N ASP A 104 3.89 14.29 13.08
CA ASP A 104 2.54 14.68 13.53
C ASP A 104 2.04 15.93 12.81
N TRP A 105 2.87 16.97 12.79
CA TRP A 105 2.56 18.20 12.05
C TRP A 105 2.31 17.92 10.55
N PHE A 106 3.12 17.09 9.93
CA PHE A 106 2.99 16.72 8.51
C PHE A 106 1.62 16.11 8.21
N TYR A 107 1.20 15.11 8.98
CA TYR A 107 -0.11 14.48 8.77
C TYR A 107 -1.27 15.42 9.03
N ARG A 108 -1.24 16.19 10.12
CA ARG A 108 -2.30 17.16 10.42
C ARG A 108 -2.40 18.24 9.34
N HIS A 109 -1.27 18.74 8.89
CA HIS A 109 -1.23 19.80 7.89
C HIS A 109 -1.80 19.32 6.54
N ILE A 110 -1.44 18.13 6.09
CA ILE A 110 -1.98 17.55 4.86
C ILE A 110 -3.47 17.19 5.04
N ALA A 111 -3.86 16.61 6.17
CA ALA A 111 -5.24 16.20 6.41
C ALA A 111 -6.23 17.39 6.39
N VAL A 112 -5.81 18.57 6.84
CA VAL A 112 -6.63 19.81 6.76
C VAL A 112 -6.81 20.25 5.30
N TYR A 113 -5.78 20.10 4.48
CA TYR A 113 -5.81 20.51 3.07
C TYR A 113 -6.53 19.50 2.17
N CYS A 114 -6.46 18.22 2.51
CA CYS A 114 -6.87 17.11 1.64
C CYS A 114 -8.40 17.05 1.49
N PRO A 115 -8.96 17.11 0.26
CA PRO A 115 -10.40 17.13 0.02
C PRO A 115 -11.08 15.76 0.16
N LYS A 116 -10.29 14.69 0.29
CA LYS A 116 -10.74 13.30 0.47
C LYS A 116 -10.10 12.71 1.72
N PRO A 117 -10.63 11.60 2.27
CA PRO A 117 -10.02 10.92 3.41
C PRO A 117 -8.54 10.64 3.20
N LEU A 118 -7.74 10.82 4.25
CA LEU A 118 -6.30 10.61 4.24
C LEU A 118 -5.92 9.34 5.00
N TRP A 119 -5.12 8.49 4.38
CA TRP A 119 -4.46 7.37 5.03
C TRP A 119 -3.03 7.70 5.36
N MET A 120 -2.66 7.52 6.60
CA MET A 120 -1.26 7.54 7.01
C MET A 120 -0.55 6.32 6.44
N TYR A 121 0.71 6.48 6.04
CA TYR A 121 1.55 5.39 5.60
C TYR A 121 2.95 5.53 6.21
N ILE A 122 3.40 4.47 6.87
CA ILE A 122 4.75 4.38 7.46
C ILE A 122 5.40 3.09 6.99
N SER A 123 6.64 3.22 6.52
CA SER A 123 7.49 2.09 6.14
C SER A 123 8.90 2.33 6.65
N GLY A 124 9.41 1.47 7.51
CA GLY A 124 10.61 1.68 8.31
C GLY A 124 11.90 2.00 7.56
N ASN A 125 11.97 1.68 6.27
CA ASN A 125 13.14 2.01 5.44
C ASN A 125 13.06 3.42 4.83
N TRP A 126 11.86 4.00 4.74
CA TRP A 126 11.59 5.22 3.97
C TRP A 126 11.10 6.38 4.84
N SER A 127 10.63 6.07 6.03
CA SER A 127 10.05 7.05 6.93
C SER A 127 10.43 6.78 8.38
N ARG A 128 10.24 7.77 9.24
CA ARG A 128 10.39 7.61 10.69
C ARG A 128 9.41 6.57 11.20
N SER A 129 9.89 5.60 11.98
CA SER A 129 9.02 4.68 12.72
C SER A 129 8.22 5.45 13.76
N VAL A 130 6.95 5.06 13.94
CA VAL A 130 6.03 5.66 14.90
C VAL A 130 5.61 4.65 15.96
N THR A 131 5.16 5.15 17.11
CA THR A 131 4.66 4.34 18.23
C THR A 131 3.13 4.19 18.14
N PRO A 132 2.53 3.22 18.84
CA PRO A 132 1.07 3.13 18.96
C PRO A 132 0.44 4.41 19.53
N GLU A 133 1.06 5.05 20.53
CA GLU A 133 0.59 6.32 21.09
C GLU A 133 0.53 7.43 20.03
N PHE A 134 1.52 7.49 19.16
CA PHE A 134 1.51 8.43 18.03
C PHE A 134 0.27 8.23 17.15
N VAL A 135 -0.07 6.98 16.84
CA VAL A 135 -1.26 6.64 16.03
C VAL A 135 -2.53 7.04 16.78
N ALA A 136 -2.62 6.72 18.08
CA ALA A 136 -3.75 7.06 18.93
C ALA A 136 -3.99 8.57 18.98
N ASN A 137 -2.93 9.40 18.97
CA ASN A 137 -3.02 10.85 18.97
C ASN A 137 -3.52 11.45 17.65
N LEU A 138 -3.26 10.78 16.52
CA LEU A 138 -3.70 11.23 15.19
C LEU A 138 -5.07 10.68 14.78
N LYS A 139 -5.44 9.50 15.26
CA LYS A 139 -6.73 8.85 14.97
C LYS A 139 -7.96 9.76 15.13
N PRO A 140 -8.08 10.62 16.17
CA PRO A 140 -9.24 11.48 16.33
C PRO A 140 -9.37 12.60 15.27
N HIS A 141 -8.39 12.78 14.39
CA HIS A 141 -8.49 13.80 13.34
C HIS A 141 -9.55 13.42 12.30
N PRO A 142 -10.55 14.28 12.03
CA PRO A 142 -11.74 13.92 11.27
C PRO A 142 -11.48 13.48 9.84
N ASN A 143 -10.34 13.88 9.25
CA ASN A 143 -9.98 13.50 7.87
C ASN A 143 -8.87 12.43 7.79
N ILE A 144 -8.46 11.85 8.92
CA ILE A 144 -7.53 10.70 8.93
C ILE A 144 -8.37 9.43 9.05
N ALA A 145 -8.52 8.71 7.93
CA ALA A 145 -9.41 7.56 7.81
C ALA A 145 -8.72 6.21 7.97
N GLY A 146 -7.40 6.17 8.04
CA GLY A 146 -6.71 4.90 8.20
C GLY A 146 -5.20 4.98 8.25
N PHE A 147 -4.62 3.82 8.49
CA PHE A 147 -3.19 3.66 8.61
C PHE A 147 -2.70 2.37 7.96
N LYS A 148 -1.74 2.49 7.06
CA LYS A 148 -0.94 1.35 6.59
C LYS A 148 0.31 1.23 7.44
N PHE A 149 0.33 0.21 8.30
CA PHE A 149 1.39 -0.01 9.28
C PHE A 149 2.26 -1.20 8.91
N SER A 150 3.40 -0.93 8.29
CA SER A 150 4.41 -1.93 7.98
C SER A 150 5.45 -1.96 9.11
N ASN A 151 5.34 -2.90 10.04
CA ASN A 151 6.22 -3.02 11.19
C ASN A 151 6.51 -4.49 11.51
N GLN A 152 7.69 -4.77 12.06
CA GLN A 152 8.11 -6.11 12.48
C GLN A 152 7.91 -6.35 14.00
N ASN A 153 7.60 -5.31 14.76
CA ASN A 153 7.28 -5.43 16.18
C ASN A 153 5.83 -5.90 16.34
N THR A 154 5.64 -7.17 16.68
CA THR A 154 4.32 -7.80 16.81
C THR A 154 3.44 -7.14 17.86
N ALA A 155 4.02 -6.68 18.99
CA ALA A 155 3.28 -5.98 20.04
C ALA A 155 2.70 -4.65 19.49
N ALA A 156 3.51 -3.86 18.80
CA ALA A 156 3.06 -2.62 18.17
C ALA A 156 2.00 -2.88 17.07
N VAL A 157 2.16 -3.94 16.28
CA VAL A 157 1.17 -4.31 15.25
C VAL A 157 -0.15 -4.69 15.90
N THR A 158 -0.14 -5.50 16.95
CA THR A 158 -1.35 -5.90 17.68
C THR A 158 -2.08 -4.70 18.29
N GLU A 159 -1.35 -3.79 18.92
CA GLU A 159 -1.92 -2.60 19.53
C GLU A 159 -2.52 -1.66 18.48
N VAL A 160 -1.80 -1.38 17.40
CA VAL A 160 -2.29 -0.51 16.32
C VAL A 160 -3.47 -1.17 15.57
N ALA A 161 -3.42 -2.48 15.31
CA ALA A 161 -4.54 -3.19 14.68
C ALA A 161 -5.82 -3.12 15.53
N GLY A 162 -5.66 -3.18 16.87
CA GLY A 162 -6.77 -3.02 17.82
C GLY A 162 -7.43 -1.62 17.83
N MET A 163 -6.79 -0.61 17.22
CA MET A 163 -7.36 0.74 17.11
C MET A 163 -8.36 0.88 15.96
N ALA A 164 -8.45 -0.12 15.06
CA ALA A 164 -9.37 -0.06 13.92
C ALA A 164 -10.84 -0.05 14.36
N ASP A 165 -11.63 0.82 13.72
CA ASP A 165 -13.07 0.92 13.89
C ASP A 165 -13.75 1.32 12.55
N GLU A 166 -15.02 1.71 12.58
CA GLU A 166 -15.77 2.09 11.37
C GLU A 166 -15.22 3.35 10.68
N GLN A 167 -14.55 4.23 11.42
CA GLN A 167 -14.04 5.51 10.91
C GLN A 167 -12.54 5.50 10.65
N PHE A 168 -11.81 4.57 11.27
CA PHE A 168 -10.36 4.47 11.16
C PHE A 168 -9.94 3.03 10.88
N GLN A 169 -9.45 2.76 9.68
CA GLN A 169 -9.03 1.43 9.26
C GLN A 169 -7.52 1.24 9.42
N VAL A 170 -7.11 0.02 9.79
CA VAL A 170 -5.70 -0.35 9.86
C VAL A 170 -5.43 -1.52 8.93
N ILE A 171 -4.47 -1.33 8.02
CA ILE A 171 -3.96 -2.41 7.17
C ILE A 171 -2.47 -2.65 7.45
N THR A 172 -2.08 -3.90 7.37
CA THR A 172 -0.69 -4.32 7.49
C THR A 172 -0.07 -4.53 6.10
N ALA A 173 1.20 -4.89 6.06
CA ALA A 173 1.91 -5.14 4.82
C ALA A 173 2.90 -6.28 4.98
N VAL A 174 3.59 -6.62 3.88
CA VAL A 174 4.58 -7.72 3.77
C VAL A 174 3.93 -9.10 3.58
N ALA A 175 3.92 -9.58 2.33
CA ALA A 175 3.26 -10.83 1.93
C ALA A 175 3.58 -12.05 2.82
N SER A 176 4.82 -12.15 3.32
CA SER A 176 5.26 -13.27 4.19
C SER A 176 4.64 -13.28 5.59
N GLN A 177 3.87 -12.25 5.97
CA GLN A 177 3.33 -12.07 7.33
C GLN A 177 1.80 -11.98 7.36
N LEU A 178 1.10 -12.20 6.24
CA LEU A 178 -0.35 -11.99 6.15
C LEU A 178 -1.11 -12.76 7.23
N HIS A 179 -0.92 -14.08 7.34
CA HIS A 179 -1.58 -14.92 8.34
C HIS A 179 -1.31 -14.42 9.77
N ALA A 180 -0.05 -14.14 10.10
CA ALA A 180 0.33 -13.63 11.42
C ALA A 180 -0.33 -12.27 11.72
N CYS A 181 -0.40 -11.37 10.74
CA CYS A 181 -1.06 -10.08 10.89
C CYS A 181 -2.58 -10.23 11.12
N LEU A 182 -3.23 -11.20 10.47
CA LEU A 182 -4.64 -11.51 10.72
C LEU A 182 -4.85 -12.03 12.15
N CYS A 183 -3.96 -12.92 12.63
CA CYS A 183 -3.98 -13.39 14.02
C CYS A 183 -3.79 -12.25 15.03
N MET A 184 -3.04 -11.21 14.70
CA MET A 184 -2.87 -10.00 15.51
C MET A 184 -4.04 -9.01 15.42
N GLY A 185 -5.11 -9.35 14.69
CA GLY A 185 -6.32 -8.53 14.59
C GLY A 185 -6.38 -7.56 13.41
N SER A 186 -5.40 -7.56 12.52
CA SER A 186 -5.48 -6.77 11.28
C SER A 186 -6.69 -7.19 10.45
N LYS A 187 -7.45 -6.21 9.95
CA LYS A 187 -8.63 -6.44 9.10
C LYS A 187 -8.31 -6.41 7.61
N GLY A 188 -7.13 -5.93 7.25
CA GLY A 188 -6.70 -5.85 5.86
C GLY A 188 -5.18 -5.94 5.76
N HIS A 189 -4.73 -6.27 4.56
CA HIS A 189 -3.31 -6.42 4.26
C HIS A 189 -3.03 -5.98 2.83
N THR A 190 -1.85 -5.45 2.58
CA THR A 190 -1.42 -5.05 1.24
C THR A 190 0.00 -5.51 0.96
N SER A 191 0.26 -5.87 -0.29
CA SER A 191 1.60 -6.21 -0.77
C SER A 191 1.69 -5.91 -2.26
N SER A 192 2.85 -5.43 -2.72
CA SER A 192 3.13 -5.26 -4.15
C SER A 192 2.99 -6.58 -4.93
N LEU A 193 3.33 -7.70 -4.30
CA LEU A 193 3.15 -9.04 -4.88
C LEU A 193 1.69 -9.31 -5.33
N SER A 194 0.70 -8.73 -4.64
CA SER A 194 -0.72 -8.87 -5.00
C SER A 194 -1.05 -8.32 -6.39
N CYS A 195 -0.21 -7.46 -6.96
CA CYS A 195 -0.38 -6.99 -8.34
C CYS A 195 -0.17 -8.10 -9.36
N CYS A 196 0.72 -9.03 -9.09
CA CYS A 196 1.09 -10.07 -10.04
C CYS A 196 0.50 -11.44 -9.70
N ILE A 197 0.39 -11.81 -8.44
CA ILE A 197 -0.21 -13.07 -7.96
C ILE A 197 -1.11 -12.81 -6.73
N PRO A 198 -2.30 -12.24 -6.92
CA PRO A 198 -3.22 -11.98 -5.80
C PRO A 198 -3.78 -13.25 -5.16
N GLU A 199 -3.89 -14.35 -5.92
CA GLU A 199 -4.61 -15.55 -5.53
C GLU A 199 -4.10 -16.18 -4.22
N PRO A 200 -2.79 -16.44 -4.00
CA PRO A 200 -2.33 -17.02 -2.74
C PRO A 200 -2.65 -16.17 -1.51
N MET A 201 -2.65 -14.85 -1.67
CA MET A 201 -2.98 -13.96 -0.56
C MET A 201 -4.49 -13.92 -0.29
N ILE A 202 -5.30 -13.97 -1.34
CA ILE A 202 -6.76 -14.11 -1.22
C ILE A 202 -7.09 -15.42 -0.50
N ASP A 203 -6.47 -16.53 -0.91
CA ASP A 203 -6.70 -17.84 -0.31
C ASP A 203 -6.38 -17.86 1.21
N ILE A 204 -5.21 -17.31 1.60
CA ILE A 204 -4.83 -17.19 3.02
C ILE A 204 -5.87 -16.38 3.79
N TYR A 205 -6.30 -15.25 3.24
CA TYR A 205 -7.27 -14.36 3.86
C TYR A 205 -8.65 -15.02 3.99
N GLU A 206 -9.16 -15.64 2.92
CA GLU A 206 -10.47 -16.32 2.94
C GLU A 206 -10.50 -17.53 3.88
N LEU A 207 -9.43 -18.34 3.89
CA LEU A 207 -9.31 -19.46 4.84
C LEU A 207 -9.35 -18.96 6.28
N PHE A 208 -8.65 -17.87 6.57
CA PHE A 208 -8.68 -17.25 7.90
C PHE A 208 -10.10 -16.79 8.30
N LEU A 209 -10.80 -16.09 7.40
CA LEU A 209 -12.17 -15.64 7.64
C LEU A 209 -13.17 -16.79 7.82
N GLN A 210 -12.90 -17.95 7.22
CA GLN A 210 -13.68 -19.19 7.41
C GLN A 210 -13.32 -19.94 8.71
N HIS A 211 -12.47 -19.37 9.58
CA HIS A 211 -11.93 -20.00 10.78
C HIS A 211 -11.10 -21.28 10.52
N LYS A 212 -10.61 -21.47 9.30
CA LYS A 212 -9.68 -22.55 8.92
C LYS A 212 -8.25 -22.11 9.16
N ILE A 213 -7.90 -21.97 10.44
CA ILE A 213 -6.66 -21.30 10.87
C ILE A 213 -5.42 -22.11 10.44
N ASP A 214 -5.46 -23.43 10.61
CA ASP A 214 -4.34 -24.31 10.25
C ASP A 214 -4.12 -24.35 8.72
N GLU A 215 -5.19 -24.37 7.93
CA GLU A 215 -5.11 -24.31 6.47
C GLU A 215 -4.60 -22.95 5.97
N SER A 216 -5.04 -21.86 6.60
CA SER A 216 -4.52 -20.52 6.32
C SER A 216 -3.03 -20.42 6.64
N LEU A 217 -2.57 -21.01 7.75
CA LEU A 217 -1.14 -21.07 8.10
C LEU A 217 -0.37 -21.92 7.09
N ALA A 218 -0.90 -23.09 6.70
CA ALA A 218 -0.27 -23.95 5.68
C ALA A 218 -0.13 -23.22 4.34
N ALA A 219 -1.15 -22.50 3.90
CA ALA A 219 -1.10 -21.67 2.69
C ALA A 219 -0.03 -20.56 2.80
N GLN A 220 0.10 -19.92 3.98
CA GLN A 220 1.17 -18.95 4.23
C GLN A 220 2.56 -19.58 4.13
N HIS A 221 2.75 -20.79 4.62
CA HIS A 221 4.04 -21.50 4.50
C HIS A 221 4.39 -21.78 3.05
N ILE A 222 3.41 -22.18 2.22
CA ILE A 222 3.62 -22.39 0.77
C ILE A 222 4.02 -21.07 0.10
N LEU A 223 3.31 -19.98 0.40
CA LEU A 223 3.67 -18.66 -0.13
C LEU A 223 5.09 -18.25 0.29
N ASN A 224 5.46 -18.47 1.55
CA ASN A 224 6.79 -18.12 2.05
C ASN A 224 7.90 -18.94 1.40
N ALA A 225 7.67 -20.23 1.14
CA ALA A 225 8.60 -21.07 0.38
C ALA A 225 8.78 -20.56 -1.06
N PHE A 226 7.69 -20.20 -1.74
CA PHE A 226 7.74 -19.58 -3.07
C PHE A 226 8.52 -18.26 -3.04
N LEU A 227 8.26 -17.35 -2.09
CA LEU A 227 8.96 -16.08 -1.95
C LEU A 227 10.46 -16.28 -1.70
N HIS A 228 10.82 -17.31 -0.94
CA HIS A 228 12.22 -17.66 -0.69
C HIS A 228 12.94 -18.06 -1.97
N GLU A 229 12.32 -18.92 -2.79
CA GLU A 229 12.89 -19.35 -4.07
C GLU A 229 12.97 -18.18 -5.07
N LEU A 230 11.89 -17.41 -5.20
CA LEU A 230 11.80 -16.25 -6.09
C LEU A 230 12.93 -15.24 -5.83
N SER A 231 13.17 -14.91 -4.57
CA SER A 231 14.14 -13.89 -4.19
C SER A 231 15.62 -14.33 -4.26
N LYS A 232 15.92 -15.58 -4.56
CA LYS A 232 17.32 -16.06 -4.57
C LYS A 232 18.20 -15.33 -5.58
N ASN A 233 17.71 -15.16 -6.80
CA ASN A 233 18.47 -14.49 -7.86
C ASN A 233 18.49 -12.98 -7.69
N THR A 234 17.36 -12.36 -7.34
CA THR A 234 17.30 -10.92 -7.07
C THR A 234 18.23 -10.50 -5.94
N LYS A 235 18.30 -11.27 -4.86
CA LYS A 235 19.25 -11.01 -3.75
C LYS A 235 20.70 -11.18 -4.18
N LYS A 236 21.01 -12.21 -4.96
CA LYS A 236 22.37 -12.48 -5.45
C LYS A 236 22.87 -11.38 -6.37
N ASP A 237 22.00 -10.88 -7.26
CA ASP A 237 22.36 -9.91 -8.28
C ASP A 237 22.03 -8.48 -7.86
N ASN A 238 21.61 -8.28 -6.60
CA ASN A 238 21.33 -6.97 -6.00
C ASN A 238 20.18 -6.20 -6.67
N PHE A 239 19.24 -6.89 -7.28
CA PHE A 239 18.01 -6.30 -7.82
C PHE A 239 16.99 -6.00 -6.72
N LEU A 240 16.15 -5.00 -6.97
CA LEU A 240 14.98 -4.73 -6.14
C LEU A 240 13.91 -5.82 -6.34
N TRP A 241 13.10 -6.06 -5.30
CA TRP A 241 11.97 -7.01 -5.35
C TRP A 241 11.00 -6.75 -6.50
N ALA A 242 10.86 -5.49 -6.93
CA ALA A 242 10.01 -5.13 -8.06
C ALA A 242 10.43 -5.80 -9.38
N ALA A 243 11.69 -6.22 -9.52
CA ALA A 243 12.14 -6.96 -10.69
C ALA A 243 11.47 -8.33 -10.81
N ASP A 244 11.33 -9.04 -9.69
CA ASP A 244 10.62 -10.33 -9.62
C ASP A 244 9.15 -10.16 -9.99
N GLU A 245 8.47 -9.16 -9.42
CA GLU A 245 7.07 -8.87 -9.66
C GLU A 245 6.80 -8.49 -11.13
N LYS A 246 7.67 -7.66 -11.73
CA LYS A 246 7.60 -7.30 -13.15
C LYS A 246 7.81 -8.52 -14.06
N TYR A 247 8.71 -9.41 -13.67
CA TYR A 247 8.96 -10.64 -14.43
C TYR A 247 7.74 -11.59 -14.39
N ILE A 248 7.13 -11.75 -13.22
CA ILE A 248 5.90 -12.54 -13.08
C ILE A 248 4.78 -11.95 -13.94
N LEU A 249 4.58 -10.63 -13.92
CA LEU A 249 3.58 -9.96 -14.78
C LEU A 249 3.85 -10.18 -16.28
N LYS A 250 5.10 -10.30 -16.69
CA LYS A 250 5.45 -10.62 -18.08
C LYS A 250 5.10 -12.05 -18.46
N LEU A 251 5.14 -12.98 -17.51
CA LEU A 251 4.80 -14.39 -17.75
C LEU A 251 3.30 -14.65 -17.73
N ARG A 252 2.53 -13.76 -17.13
CA ARG A 252 1.08 -13.85 -16.98
C ARG A 252 0.34 -13.20 -18.15
#